data_79cd005c2a26b45ff03da956afec3ac2
#
_entry.id   79cd005c2a26b45ff03da956afec3ac2
#
_cell.length_a   1.000
_cell.length_b   1.000
_cell.length_c   1.000
_cell.angle_alpha   90.00
_cell.angle_beta   90.00
_cell.angle_gamma   90.00
#
_symmetry.space_group_name_H-M   'P 1'
#
loop_
_entity.id
_entity.type
_entity.pdbx_description
1 polymer ?
#
loop_
_entity_poly.entity_id
_entity_poly.type
_entity_poly.pdbx_seq_one_letter_code
_entity_poly.pdbx_strand_id
1 'polypeptide(L)'
;MFGRVSAGGFSRMFSRPHSEGAGVVACAAAAPLAMLALALTADYAKVSHFRARVQQATDAASVAAAEAVAQQPDITNDVLAGQVADVVFLDHAPRGAGTPTVALKSTAAAVTATVGYAGLAPSNFGAVLGYDAVNADASSTSLDFRPTVTR
;
A
#
# COMPACT_ATOMS: atom_id res chain seq x y z
N MET A 1 28.99 -11.79 -83.32
CA MET A 1 29.85 -10.94 -82.47
C MET A 1 29.15 -10.84 -81.12
N PHE A 2 29.49 -11.75 -80.22
CA PHE A 2 28.84 -11.84 -78.91
C PHE A 2 29.72 -11.29 -77.82
N GLY A 3 29.26 -10.19 -77.21
CA GLY A 3 29.94 -9.53 -76.08
C GLY A 3 29.59 -10.31 -74.79
N ARG A 4 30.61 -10.83 -74.12
CA ARG A 4 30.50 -11.41 -72.80
C ARG A 4 30.34 -10.30 -71.75
N VAL A 5 29.17 -10.33 -71.09
CA VAL A 5 28.99 -9.51 -69.87
C VAL A 5 29.59 -10.31 -68.71
N SER A 6 30.66 -9.77 -68.16
CA SER A 6 31.33 -10.27 -66.96
C SER A 6 30.46 -9.92 -65.75
N ALA A 7 29.90 -10.93 -65.06
CA ALA A 7 29.24 -10.79 -63.78
C ALA A 7 30.33 -10.61 -62.68
N GLY A 8 30.71 -9.35 -62.47
CA GLY A 8 31.60 -8.98 -61.36
C GLY A 8 30.86 -9.17 -60.01
N GLY A 9 31.38 -10.06 -59.20
CA GLY A 9 30.86 -10.46 -57.95
C GLY A 9 30.66 -9.33 -56.94
N PHE A 10 29.43 -9.22 -56.51
CA PHE A 10 29.03 -8.40 -55.33
C PHE A 10 29.11 -9.26 -54.10
N SER A 11 30.31 -9.75 -53.79
CA SER A 11 30.60 -10.34 -52.49
C SER A 11 31.17 -9.28 -51.56
N ARG A 12 30.38 -8.29 -51.23
CA ARG A 12 30.65 -7.50 -50.02
C ARG A 12 30.10 -8.26 -48.83
N MET A 13 30.93 -9.09 -48.39
CA MET A 13 31.07 -9.58 -47.05
C MET A 13 30.66 -8.49 -46.06
N PHE A 14 29.45 -8.67 -45.53
CA PHE A 14 29.07 -8.02 -44.29
C PHE A 14 29.95 -8.62 -43.21
N SER A 15 31.11 -8.04 -43.02
CA SER A 15 31.89 -8.21 -41.79
C SER A 15 31.08 -7.63 -40.67
N ARG A 16 30.26 -8.49 -40.02
CA ARG A 16 29.67 -8.15 -38.75
C ARG A 16 30.82 -7.94 -37.76
N PRO A 17 31.01 -6.69 -37.26
CA PRO A 17 32.00 -6.50 -36.21
C PRO A 17 31.58 -7.42 -35.04
N HIS A 18 32.55 -7.92 -34.33
CA HIS A 18 32.45 -8.82 -33.18
C HIS A 18 31.68 -8.11 -32.04
N SER A 19 30.38 -7.95 -32.21
CA SER A 19 29.48 -7.36 -31.20
C SER A 19 28.93 -8.39 -30.24
N GLU A 20 29.26 -9.68 -30.45
CA GLU A 20 28.75 -10.74 -29.57
C GLU A 20 29.23 -10.56 -28.12
N GLY A 21 30.45 -10.12 -27.90
CA GLY A 21 30.97 -9.82 -26.57
C GLY A 21 30.34 -8.58 -25.93
N ALA A 22 30.10 -7.54 -26.72
CA ALA A 22 29.49 -6.28 -26.21
C ALA A 22 28.03 -6.49 -25.80
N GLY A 23 27.29 -7.33 -26.53
CA GLY A 23 25.91 -7.68 -26.19
C GLY A 23 25.82 -8.44 -24.86
N VAL A 24 26.72 -9.41 -24.65
CA VAL A 24 26.76 -10.19 -23.39
C VAL A 24 27.11 -9.29 -22.20
N VAL A 25 28.09 -8.40 -22.35
CA VAL A 25 28.46 -7.45 -21.28
C VAL A 25 27.31 -6.49 -20.98
N ALA A 26 26.62 -5.98 -22.00
CA ALA A 26 25.46 -5.10 -21.82
C ALA A 26 24.32 -5.82 -21.11
N CYS A 27 24.00 -7.07 -21.47
CA CYS A 27 23.00 -7.88 -20.79
C CYS A 27 23.40 -8.20 -19.36
N ALA A 28 24.66 -8.53 -19.11
CA ALA A 28 25.15 -8.83 -17.76
C ALA A 28 25.09 -7.59 -16.83
N ALA A 29 25.27 -6.40 -17.36
CA ALA A 29 25.11 -5.16 -16.59
C ALA A 29 23.64 -4.74 -16.42
N ALA A 30 22.78 -4.98 -17.41
CA ALA A 30 21.37 -4.61 -17.36
C ALA A 30 20.52 -5.54 -16.45
N ALA A 31 20.87 -6.82 -16.37
CA ALA A 31 20.11 -7.81 -15.60
C ALA A 31 19.98 -7.45 -14.10
N PRO A 32 21.05 -7.12 -13.37
CA PRO A 32 20.92 -6.73 -11.95
C PRO A 32 20.12 -5.45 -11.75
N LEU A 33 20.19 -4.48 -12.67
CA LEU A 33 19.39 -3.26 -12.61
C LEU A 33 17.90 -3.56 -12.81
N ALA A 34 17.57 -4.44 -13.75
CA ALA A 34 16.20 -4.88 -13.98
C ALA A 34 15.64 -5.65 -12.77
N MET A 35 16.45 -6.53 -12.16
CA MET A 35 16.05 -7.25 -10.95
C MET A 35 15.81 -6.30 -9.77
N LEU A 36 16.67 -5.29 -9.59
CA LEU A 36 16.49 -4.28 -8.56
C LEU A 36 15.19 -3.47 -8.78
N ALA A 37 14.91 -3.08 -10.01
CA ALA A 37 13.67 -2.36 -10.35
C ALA A 37 12.41 -3.21 -10.05
N LEU A 38 12.44 -4.50 -10.38
CA LEU A 38 11.33 -5.42 -10.05
C LEU A 38 11.17 -5.61 -8.54
N ALA A 39 12.27 -5.73 -7.80
CA ALA A 39 12.25 -5.87 -6.36
C ALA A 39 11.64 -4.64 -5.68
N LEU A 40 12.04 -3.43 -6.09
CA LEU A 40 11.47 -2.17 -5.58
C LEU A 40 9.99 -2.02 -5.92
N THR A 41 9.57 -2.45 -7.11
CA THR A 41 8.16 -2.43 -7.51
C THR A 41 7.31 -3.37 -6.64
N ALA A 42 7.82 -4.57 -6.36
CA ALA A 42 7.14 -5.52 -5.49
C ALA A 42 7.03 -5.02 -4.04
N ASP A 43 8.07 -4.35 -3.56
CA ASP A 43 8.08 -3.77 -2.22
C ASP A 43 7.11 -2.61 -2.10
N TYR A 44 7.09 -1.72 -3.09
CA TYR A 44 6.10 -0.63 -3.18
C TYR A 44 4.65 -1.17 -3.18
N ALA A 45 4.38 -2.24 -3.93
CA ALA A 45 3.07 -2.86 -3.95
C ALA A 45 2.66 -3.39 -2.55
N LYS A 46 3.58 -4.04 -1.82
CA LYS A 46 3.32 -4.50 -0.44
C LYS A 46 3.01 -3.36 0.51
N VAL A 47 3.80 -2.29 0.49
CA VAL A 47 3.57 -1.10 1.32
C VAL A 47 2.23 -0.45 0.98
N SER A 48 1.90 -0.34 -0.31
CA SER A 48 0.61 0.19 -0.77
C SER A 48 -0.57 -0.65 -0.30
N HIS A 49 -0.47 -1.97 -0.41
CA HIS A 49 -1.48 -2.90 0.12
C HIS A 49 -1.63 -2.82 1.64
N PHE A 50 -0.52 -2.70 2.36
CA PHE A 50 -0.55 -2.54 3.81
C PHE A 50 -1.31 -1.27 4.19
N ARG A 51 -0.98 -0.13 3.58
CA ARG A 51 -1.67 1.15 3.79
C ARG A 51 -3.16 1.08 3.47
N ALA A 52 -3.52 0.48 2.35
CA ALA A 52 -4.93 0.31 1.96
C ALA A 52 -5.71 -0.52 2.99
N ARG A 53 -5.13 -1.62 3.49
CA ARG A 53 -5.75 -2.45 4.53
C ARG A 53 -5.88 -1.73 5.86
N VAL A 54 -4.85 -0.98 6.28
CA VAL A 54 -4.91 -0.16 7.49
C VAL A 54 -6.00 0.90 7.36
N GLN A 55 -6.12 1.56 6.21
CA GLN A 55 -7.18 2.54 5.97
C GLN A 55 -8.57 1.88 6.07
N GLN A 56 -8.77 0.74 5.41
CA GLN A 56 -10.04 -0.02 5.50
C GLN A 56 -10.38 -0.44 6.94
N ALA A 57 -9.38 -0.89 7.70
CA ALA A 57 -9.56 -1.23 9.11
C ALA A 57 -9.95 -0.02 9.96
N THR A 58 -9.31 1.13 9.72
CA THR A 58 -9.61 2.38 10.40
C THR A 58 -11.01 2.89 10.07
N ASP A 59 -11.43 2.79 8.80
CA ASP A 59 -12.78 3.14 8.35
C ASP A 59 -13.84 2.27 9.03
N ALA A 60 -13.66 0.95 9.01
CA ALA A 60 -14.58 0.01 9.65
C ALA A 60 -14.66 0.22 11.17
N ALA A 61 -13.52 0.44 11.82
CA ALA A 61 -13.46 0.68 13.25
C ALA A 61 -14.14 2.00 13.67
N SER A 62 -13.99 3.06 12.87
CA SER A 62 -14.64 4.35 13.16
C SER A 62 -16.17 4.27 13.06
N VAL A 63 -16.68 3.56 12.05
CA VAL A 63 -18.14 3.32 11.89
C VAL A 63 -18.67 2.51 13.06
N ALA A 64 -18.02 1.38 13.37
CA ALA A 64 -18.48 0.48 14.45
C ALA A 64 -18.44 1.17 15.81
N ALA A 65 -17.41 1.99 16.10
CA ALA A 65 -17.31 2.73 17.34
C ALA A 65 -18.39 3.81 17.47
N ALA A 66 -18.69 4.56 16.39
CA ALA A 66 -19.74 5.56 16.38
C ALA A 66 -21.12 4.94 16.59
N GLU A 67 -21.42 3.84 15.87
CA GLU A 67 -22.68 3.11 15.96
C GLU A 67 -22.90 2.52 17.35
N ALA A 68 -21.89 1.85 17.93
CA ALA A 68 -21.99 1.25 19.24
C ALA A 68 -22.35 2.25 20.35
N VAL A 69 -21.78 3.46 20.30
CA VAL A 69 -22.06 4.52 21.27
C VAL A 69 -23.38 5.23 20.95
N ALA A 70 -23.76 5.39 19.69
CA ALA A 70 -25.03 6.01 19.30
C ALA A 70 -26.24 5.19 19.77
N GLN A 71 -26.13 3.85 19.76
CA GLN A 71 -27.16 2.94 20.24
C GLN A 71 -27.33 2.93 21.78
N GLN A 72 -26.38 3.50 22.52
CA GLN A 72 -26.41 3.59 23.98
C GLN A 72 -26.47 5.06 24.45
N PRO A 73 -27.64 5.72 24.35
CA PRO A 73 -27.76 7.16 24.57
C PRO A 73 -27.40 7.61 25.99
N ASP A 74 -27.50 6.73 26.97
CA ASP A 74 -27.24 7.03 28.39
C ASP A 74 -25.76 6.91 28.78
N ILE A 75 -24.92 6.38 27.88
CA ILE A 75 -23.51 6.12 28.16
C ILE A 75 -22.64 6.83 27.14
N THR A 76 -22.05 7.96 27.53
CA THR A 76 -20.91 8.50 26.79
C THR A 76 -19.68 7.73 27.25
N ASN A 77 -19.33 6.66 26.50
CA ASN A 77 -18.31 5.74 26.98
C ASN A 77 -17.17 5.62 25.99
N ASP A 78 -16.11 6.43 26.22
CA ASP A 78 -14.85 6.32 25.48
C ASP A 78 -14.25 4.91 25.55
N VAL A 79 -14.49 4.20 26.67
CA VAL A 79 -14.02 2.84 26.86
C VAL A 79 -14.73 1.87 25.90
N LEU A 80 -16.06 1.99 25.75
CA LEU A 80 -16.82 1.17 24.82
C LEU A 80 -16.37 1.43 23.36
N ALA A 81 -16.27 2.70 22.99
CA ALA A 81 -15.79 3.09 21.65
C ALA A 81 -14.39 2.52 21.38
N GLY A 82 -13.48 2.62 22.35
CA GLY A 82 -12.14 2.08 22.26
C GLY A 82 -12.13 0.56 22.08
N GLN A 83 -12.87 -0.16 22.91
CA GLN A 83 -12.95 -1.64 22.84
C GLN A 83 -13.53 -2.13 21.50
N VAL A 84 -14.60 -1.50 21.02
CA VAL A 84 -15.20 -1.87 19.72
C VAL A 84 -14.26 -1.53 18.58
N ALA A 85 -13.65 -0.36 18.59
CA ALA A 85 -12.69 0.03 17.58
C ALA A 85 -11.49 -0.91 17.53
N ASP A 86 -10.92 -1.27 18.68
CA ASP A 86 -9.79 -2.20 18.78
C ASP A 86 -10.12 -3.57 18.18
N VAL A 87 -11.27 -4.15 18.55
CA VAL A 87 -11.70 -5.47 18.04
C VAL A 87 -11.90 -5.43 16.53
N VAL A 88 -12.64 -4.43 16.03
CA VAL A 88 -12.92 -4.32 14.58
C VAL A 88 -11.67 -3.99 13.79
N PHE A 89 -10.82 -3.12 14.31
CA PHE A 89 -9.55 -2.79 13.66
C PHE A 89 -8.66 -4.02 13.54
N LEU A 90 -8.45 -4.77 14.64
CA LEU A 90 -7.57 -5.95 14.65
C LEU A 90 -8.10 -7.09 13.75
N ASP A 91 -9.42 -7.20 13.56
CA ASP A 91 -10.01 -8.18 12.66
C ASP A 91 -9.71 -7.87 11.17
N HIS A 92 -9.64 -6.58 10.81
CA HIS A 92 -9.45 -6.13 9.43
C HIS A 92 -8.02 -5.72 9.10
N ALA A 93 -7.24 -5.35 10.10
CA ALA A 93 -5.87 -4.87 9.92
C ALA A 93 -4.90 -5.97 9.46
N PRO A 94 -3.85 -5.60 8.73
CA PRO A 94 -2.81 -6.55 8.36
C PRO A 94 -2.06 -7.05 9.61
N ARG A 95 -1.57 -8.30 9.54
CA ARG A 95 -0.76 -8.87 10.62
C ARG A 95 0.44 -7.98 10.94
N GLY A 96 0.65 -7.72 12.23
CA GLY A 96 1.73 -6.85 12.71
C GLY A 96 1.35 -5.37 12.78
N ALA A 97 0.11 -4.99 12.45
CA ALA A 97 -0.39 -3.68 12.80
C ALA A 97 -0.54 -3.58 14.33
N GLY A 98 -0.20 -2.42 14.88
CA GLY A 98 -0.43 -2.10 16.28
C GLY A 98 -1.88 -1.75 16.57
N THR A 99 -2.16 -1.23 17.76
CA THR A 99 -3.48 -0.78 18.16
C THR A 99 -3.78 0.61 17.62
N PRO A 100 -5.06 0.91 17.24
CA PRO A 100 -5.48 2.22 16.83
C PRO A 100 -5.61 3.16 18.04
N THR A 101 -5.72 4.45 17.77
CA THR A 101 -6.12 5.47 18.73
C THR A 101 -7.55 5.90 18.44
N VAL A 102 -8.36 6.09 19.47
CA VAL A 102 -9.77 6.46 19.33
C VAL A 102 -10.04 7.80 20.04
N ALA A 103 -10.67 8.73 19.34
CA ALA A 103 -11.16 9.98 19.91
C ALA A 103 -12.67 10.08 19.65
N LEU A 104 -13.43 10.25 20.71
CA LEU A 104 -14.88 10.34 20.66
C LEU A 104 -15.34 11.77 20.94
N LYS A 105 -16.30 12.27 20.14
CA LYS A 105 -17.05 13.48 20.43
C LYS A 105 -18.53 13.14 20.41
N SER A 106 -19.18 13.26 21.55
CA SER A 106 -20.60 12.96 21.72
C SER A 106 -21.38 14.22 22.01
N THR A 107 -22.51 14.38 21.32
CA THR A 107 -23.51 15.42 21.55
C THR A 107 -24.86 14.75 21.80
N ALA A 108 -25.88 15.54 22.18
CA ALA A 108 -27.22 15.01 22.38
C ALA A 108 -27.82 14.41 21.09
N ALA A 109 -27.42 14.88 19.92
CA ALA A 109 -27.99 14.51 18.63
C ALA A 109 -27.13 13.53 17.83
N ALA A 110 -25.82 13.50 18.05
CA ALA A 110 -24.90 12.73 17.24
C ALA A 110 -23.63 12.32 18.00
N VAL A 111 -23.03 11.25 17.55
CA VAL A 111 -21.73 10.74 17.99
C VAL A 111 -20.76 10.82 16.83
N THR A 112 -19.59 11.34 17.06
CA THR A 112 -18.48 11.36 16.10
C THR A 112 -17.33 10.54 16.67
N ALA A 113 -16.96 9.48 16.01
CA ALA A 113 -15.79 8.68 16.36
C ALA A 113 -14.68 8.92 15.33
N THR A 114 -13.50 9.30 15.81
CA THR A 114 -12.28 9.40 14.99
C THR A 114 -11.34 8.31 15.43
N VAL A 115 -10.99 7.43 14.50
CA VAL A 115 -10.03 6.37 14.71
C VAL A 115 -8.78 6.69 13.91
N GLY A 116 -7.63 6.69 14.57
CA GLY A 116 -6.32 6.95 13.97
C GLY A 116 -5.39 5.76 14.16
N TYR A 117 -4.54 5.53 13.20
CA TYR A 117 -3.46 4.57 13.28
C TYR A 117 -2.16 5.26 12.85
N ALA A 118 -1.12 5.09 13.66
CA ALA A 118 0.24 5.51 13.33
C ALA A 118 1.17 4.31 13.48
N GLY A 119 1.79 3.89 12.39
CA GLY A 119 2.63 2.70 12.39
C GLY A 119 3.55 2.61 11.18
N LEU A 120 4.26 1.51 11.10
CA LEU A 120 5.25 1.25 10.07
C LEU A 120 4.84 0.05 9.22
N ALA A 121 4.84 0.22 7.90
CA ALA A 121 4.74 -0.88 6.97
C ALA A 121 6.12 -1.51 6.76
N PRO A 122 6.27 -2.83 6.88
CA PRO A 122 7.56 -3.48 6.67
C PRO A 122 7.98 -3.40 5.20
N SER A 123 9.23 -3.03 4.96
CA SER A 123 9.88 -3.03 3.65
C SER A 123 10.94 -4.12 3.62
N ASN A 124 10.95 -4.96 2.57
CA ASN A 124 11.94 -6.02 2.43
C ASN A 124 13.20 -5.53 1.71
N PHE A 125 13.04 -4.64 0.74
CA PHE A 125 14.14 -4.11 -0.06
C PHE A 125 14.55 -2.68 0.33
N GLY A 126 13.75 -2.03 1.17
CA GLY A 126 14.09 -0.72 1.72
C GLY A 126 15.40 -0.71 2.49
N ALA A 127 15.74 -1.82 3.14
CA ALA A 127 17.01 -2.01 3.83
C ALA A 127 18.24 -1.85 2.89
N VAL A 128 18.12 -2.25 1.63
CA VAL A 128 19.17 -2.05 0.61
C VAL A 128 19.38 -0.57 0.31
N LEU A 129 18.35 0.24 0.49
CA LEU A 129 18.34 1.68 0.27
C LEU A 129 18.47 2.48 1.58
N GLY A 130 18.61 1.80 2.72
CA GLY A 130 18.82 2.42 4.02
C GLY A 130 17.55 2.70 4.83
N TYR A 131 16.37 2.12 4.48
CA TYR A 131 15.15 2.18 5.29
C TYR A 131 14.49 0.81 5.44
N ASP A 132 14.30 0.40 6.69
CA ASP A 132 13.71 -0.91 7.01
C ASP A 132 12.18 -0.87 7.01
N ALA A 133 11.58 0.31 7.10
CA ALA A 133 10.14 0.48 7.20
C ALA A 133 9.69 1.86 6.68
N VAL A 134 8.42 1.93 6.28
CA VAL A 134 7.80 3.15 5.74
C VAL A 134 6.56 3.49 6.57
N ASN A 135 6.36 4.76 6.90
CA ASN A 135 5.18 5.21 7.64
C ASN A 135 3.88 4.81 6.93
N ALA A 136 2.96 4.25 7.69
CA ALA A 136 1.65 3.81 7.23
C ALA A 136 0.56 4.38 8.15
N ASP A 137 0.44 5.70 8.13
CA ASP A 137 -0.54 6.40 8.92
C ASP A 137 -1.90 6.38 8.24
N ALA A 138 -2.97 6.21 9.03
CA ALA A 138 -4.35 6.24 8.57
C ALA A 138 -5.22 6.96 9.60
N SER A 139 -6.25 7.63 9.14
CA SER A 139 -7.25 8.24 10.03
C SER A 139 -8.61 8.23 9.35
N SER A 140 -9.64 7.90 10.12
CA SER A 140 -11.02 7.93 9.67
C SER A 140 -11.92 8.55 10.72
N THR A 141 -12.94 9.25 10.27
CA THR A 141 -13.94 9.88 11.15
C THR A 141 -15.32 9.51 10.66
N SER A 142 -16.10 8.89 11.52
CA SER A 142 -17.50 8.53 11.27
C SER A 142 -18.42 9.34 12.20
N LEU A 143 -19.58 9.68 11.67
CA LEU A 143 -20.63 10.36 12.39
C LEU A 143 -21.89 9.51 12.35
N ASP A 144 -22.47 9.23 13.52
CA ASP A 144 -23.74 8.55 13.63
C ASP A 144 -24.73 9.39 14.45
N PHE A 145 -26.02 9.32 14.09
CA PHE A 145 -27.08 10.08 14.73
C PHE A 145 -27.74 9.24 15.82
N ARG A 146 -27.93 9.85 16.98
CA ARG A 146 -28.68 9.20 18.05
C ARG A 146 -30.16 9.09 17.70
N PRO A 147 -30.79 7.93 17.90
CA PRO A 147 -32.21 7.81 17.68
C PRO A 147 -32.97 8.77 18.64
N THR A 148 -33.81 9.63 18.08
CA THR A 148 -34.73 10.47 18.89
C THR A 148 -35.79 9.57 19.49
N VAL A 149 -35.74 9.34 20.78
CA VAL A 149 -36.82 8.68 21.52
C VAL A 149 -37.96 9.66 21.61
N THR A 150 -38.94 9.55 20.71
CA THR A 150 -40.23 10.28 20.83
C THR A 150 -41.01 9.57 21.96
N ARG A 151 -41.12 10.26 23.12
CA ARG A 151 -42.00 9.87 24.20
C ARG A 151 -43.41 10.33 23.90
#